data_fea666d0004be149d920910c3de2fd5a
#
_entry.id   fea666d0004be149d920910c3de2fd5a
#
_cell.length_a   1.000
_cell.length_b   1.000
_cell.length_c   1.000
_cell.angle_alpha   90.00
_cell.angle_beta   90.00
_cell.angle_gamma   90.00
#
_symmetry.space_group_name_H-M   'P 1'
#
loop_
_entity.id
_entity.type
_entity.pdbx_description
1 polymer ?
#
loop_
_entity_poly.entity_id
_entity_poly.type
_entity_poly.pdbx_seq_one_letter_code
_entity_poly.pdbx_strand_id
1 'polypeptide(L)'
;MKNNKTNETNSKEKNKLKNYLILLLLFVVSMGFVLYLRELYKVNEAEQKKIPVIDGLVYEIYNDDLEHYILDNPTMVIYMCTANGNSCRLFERNFKKLLKKNDYSDRLVYLNLTNIDQEKFIKEFNNKYNYKIKLTTNYPAFILFEDGKVKKILQGKENDGLTITRVRQFLEMNEIGE
;
A
#
# COMPACT_ATOMS: atom_id res chain seq x y z
N MET A 1 -7.09 78.84 -12.37
CA MET A 1 -6.86 77.80 -11.33
C MET A 1 -7.80 76.58 -11.50
N LYS A 2 -7.84 75.92 -12.67
CA LYS A 2 -8.69 74.70 -12.88
C LYS A 2 -7.94 73.45 -13.31
N ASN A 3 -6.65 73.50 -13.63
CA ASN A 3 -5.92 72.37 -14.19
C ASN A 3 -5.22 71.41 -13.17
N ASN A 4 -5.14 71.78 -11.88
CA ASN A 4 -4.43 70.96 -10.90
C ASN A 4 -5.31 69.86 -10.27
N LYS A 5 -6.63 69.98 -10.25
CA LYS A 5 -7.51 68.94 -9.64
C LYS A 5 -7.68 67.71 -10.49
N THR A 6 -7.62 67.80 -11.80
CA THR A 6 -7.77 66.66 -12.74
C THR A 6 -6.54 65.72 -12.77
N ASN A 7 -5.37 66.27 -12.53
CA ASN A 7 -4.13 65.46 -12.49
C ASN A 7 -3.97 64.63 -11.18
N GLU A 8 -4.45 65.16 -10.06
CA GLU A 8 -4.41 64.42 -8.79
C GLU A 8 -5.44 63.25 -8.70
N THR A 9 -6.62 63.40 -9.29
CA THR A 9 -7.61 62.31 -9.36
C THR A 9 -7.15 61.19 -10.26
N ASN A 10 -6.55 61.46 -11.43
CA ASN A 10 -5.99 60.45 -12.33
C ASN A 10 -4.80 59.69 -11.72
N SER A 11 -3.96 60.36 -10.92
CA SER A 11 -2.83 59.74 -10.21
C SER A 11 -3.31 58.77 -9.10
N LYS A 12 -4.36 59.14 -8.33
CA LYS A 12 -4.95 58.33 -7.27
C LYS A 12 -5.66 57.09 -7.84
N GLU A 13 -6.33 57.21 -8.99
CA GLU A 13 -6.97 56.04 -9.65
C GLU A 13 -5.97 55.06 -10.23
N LYS A 14 -4.90 55.56 -10.87
CA LYS A 14 -3.81 54.71 -11.36
C LYS A 14 -3.13 53.92 -10.22
N ASN A 15 -2.93 54.54 -9.06
CA ASN A 15 -2.35 53.88 -7.90
C ASN A 15 -3.31 52.80 -7.30
N LYS A 16 -4.60 53.05 -7.29
CA LYS A 16 -5.60 52.05 -6.89
C LYS A 16 -5.60 50.86 -7.84
N LEU A 17 -5.61 51.09 -9.15
CA LEU A 17 -5.56 50.02 -10.15
C LEU A 17 -4.29 49.17 -10.02
N LYS A 18 -3.14 49.82 -9.83
CA LYS A 18 -1.86 49.13 -9.60
C LYS A 18 -1.91 48.24 -8.34
N ASN A 19 -2.48 48.73 -7.25
CA ASN A 19 -2.62 47.96 -6.02
C ASN A 19 -3.57 46.73 -6.21
N TYR A 20 -4.65 46.85 -6.95
CA TYR A 20 -5.52 45.75 -7.30
C TYR A 20 -4.83 44.72 -8.17
N LEU A 21 -4.02 45.13 -9.13
CA LEU A 21 -3.22 44.21 -9.97
C LEU A 21 -2.19 43.46 -9.15
N ILE A 22 -1.51 44.12 -8.20
CA ILE A 22 -0.58 43.45 -7.28
C ILE A 22 -1.32 42.41 -6.40
N LEU A 23 -2.48 42.78 -5.88
CA LEU A 23 -3.29 41.91 -5.04
C LEU A 23 -3.80 40.68 -5.83
N LEU A 24 -4.24 40.88 -7.07
CA LEU A 24 -4.63 39.80 -7.97
C LEU A 24 -3.47 38.88 -8.29
N LEU A 25 -2.29 39.44 -8.55
CA LEU A 25 -1.08 38.65 -8.82
C LEU A 25 -0.69 37.80 -7.60
N LEU A 26 -0.72 38.37 -6.40
CA LEU A 26 -0.44 37.63 -5.16
C LEU A 26 -1.46 36.50 -4.96
N PHE A 27 -2.73 36.73 -5.26
CA PHE A 27 -3.75 35.71 -5.18
C PHE A 27 -3.52 34.56 -6.16
N VAL A 28 -3.17 34.86 -7.41
CA VAL A 28 -2.87 33.84 -8.42
C VAL A 28 -1.63 33.01 -8.02
N VAL A 29 -0.58 33.67 -7.53
CA VAL A 29 0.64 33.00 -7.06
C VAL A 29 0.33 32.09 -5.85
N SER A 30 -0.45 32.56 -4.87
CA SER A 30 -0.82 31.78 -3.71
C SER A 30 -1.67 30.56 -4.10
N MET A 31 -2.60 30.73 -5.03
CA MET A 31 -3.41 29.61 -5.54
C MET A 31 -2.56 28.57 -6.29
N GLY A 32 -1.63 29.03 -7.12
CA GLY A 32 -0.67 28.15 -7.80
C GLY A 32 0.21 27.37 -6.82
N PHE A 33 0.64 28.02 -5.74
CA PHE A 33 1.44 27.37 -4.69
C PHE A 33 0.66 26.30 -3.95
N VAL A 34 -0.61 26.53 -3.62
CA VAL A 34 -1.48 25.53 -2.98
C VAL A 34 -1.70 24.30 -3.88
N LEU A 35 -1.93 24.53 -5.18
CA LEU A 35 -2.07 23.43 -6.14
C LEU A 35 -0.76 22.63 -6.27
N TYR A 36 0.39 23.28 -6.30
CA TYR A 36 1.68 22.62 -6.32
C TYR A 36 1.91 21.74 -5.06
N LEU A 37 1.64 22.29 -3.88
CA LEU A 37 1.75 21.52 -2.63
C LEU A 37 0.82 20.31 -2.62
N ARG A 38 -0.39 20.43 -3.15
CA ARG A 38 -1.34 19.33 -3.27
C ARG A 38 -0.79 18.19 -4.13
N GLU A 39 -0.18 18.50 -5.27
CA GLU A 39 0.43 17.48 -6.13
C GLU A 39 1.64 16.81 -5.47
N LEU A 40 2.50 17.56 -4.80
CA LEU A 40 3.61 17.00 -4.03
C LEU A 40 3.12 16.04 -2.93
N TYR A 41 2.04 16.43 -2.22
CA TYR A 41 1.46 15.59 -1.18
C TYR A 41 0.92 14.26 -1.75
N LYS A 42 0.22 14.30 -2.90
CA LYS A 42 -0.29 13.08 -3.56
C LYS A 42 0.84 12.14 -3.99
N VAL A 43 1.91 12.68 -4.57
CA VAL A 43 3.07 11.89 -4.99
C VAL A 43 3.71 11.22 -3.77
N ASN A 44 3.94 11.96 -2.70
CA ASN A 44 4.51 11.42 -1.47
C ASN A 44 3.61 10.35 -0.83
N GLU A 45 2.29 10.56 -0.79
CA GLU A 45 1.33 9.57 -0.30
C GLU A 45 1.35 8.29 -1.16
N ALA A 46 1.45 8.41 -2.48
CA ALA A 46 1.55 7.28 -3.38
C ALA A 46 2.83 6.46 -3.16
N GLU A 47 3.97 7.13 -2.96
CA GLU A 47 5.24 6.46 -2.63
C GLU A 47 5.18 5.76 -1.26
N GLN A 48 4.62 6.40 -0.24
CA GLN A 48 4.44 5.77 1.08
C GLN A 48 3.51 4.56 1.04
N LYS A 49 2.54 4.53 0.12
CA LYS A 49 1.66 3.37 -0.07
C LYS A 49 2.36 2.18 -0.73
N LYS A 50 3.51 2.34 -1.32
CA LYS A 50 4.31 1.22 -1.86
C LYS A 50 5.00 0.39 -0.76
N ILE A 51 5.13 0.96 0.44
CA ILE A 51 5.75 0.29 1.59
C ILE A 51 4.65 -0.42 2.39
N PRO A 52 4.78 -1.75 2.64
CA PRO A 52 3.83 -2.50 3.47
C PRO A 52 3.78 -1.94 4.91
N VAL A 53 2.63 -2.07 5.58
CA VAL A 53 2.50 -1.62 6.98
C VAL A 53 3.35 -2.49 7.92
N ILE A 54 3.63 -3.73 7.52
CA ILE A 54 4.44 -4.72 8.27
C ILE A 54 5.91 -4.73 7.87
N ASP A 55 6.35 -3.75 7.09
CA ASP A 55 7.75 -3.63 6.68
C ASP A 55 8.72 -3.76 7.88
N GLY A 56 9.81 -4.52 7.67
CA GLY A 56 10.82 -4.81 8.68
C GLY A 56 10.39 -5.77 9.80
N LEU A 57 9.18 -6.36 9.75
CA LEU A 57 8.73 -7.35 10.75
C LEU A 57 8.70 -8.79 10.22
N VAL A 58 8.71 -8.97 8.93
CA VAL A 58 8.79 -10.26 8.23
C VAL A 58 9.71 -10.10 7.03
N TYR A 59 10.34 -11.18 6.62
CA TYR A 59 11.16 -11.16 5.42
C TYR A 59 10.27 -10.97 4.19
N GLU A 60 10.63 -10.03 3.31
CA GLU A 60 9.89 -9.74 2.08
C GLU A 60 10.56 -10.41 0.90
N ILE A 61 9.76 -11.08 0.07
CA ILE A 61 10.18 -11.64 -1.22
C ILE A 61 9.30 -11.10 -2.35
N TYR A 62 9.83 -11.18 -3.57
CA TYR A 62 9.14 -10.82 -4.79
C TYR A 62 8.81 -12.06 -5.61
N ASN A 63 7.93 -11.90 -6.59
CA ASN A 63 7.47 -13.01 -7.43
C ASN A 63 8.62 -13.79 -8.08
N ASP A 64 9.66 -13.10 -8.52
CA ASP A 64 10.79 -13.72 -9.23
C ASP A 64 11.64 -14.61 -8.31
N ASP A 65 11.63 -14.35 -7.01
CA ASP A 65 12.38 -15.10 -6.00
C ASP A 65 11.58 -16.26 -5.39
N LEU A 66 10.25 -16.28 -5.61
CA LEU A 66 9.34 -17.21 -4.94
C LEU A 66 9.73 -18.67 -5.07
N GLU A 67 10.12 -19.11 -6.28
CA GLU A 67 10.45 -20.51 -6.52
C GLU A 67 11.73 -20.92 -5.81
N HIS A 68 12.77 -20.10 -5.88
CA HIS A 68 14.03 -20.34 -5.17
C HIS A 68 13.81 -20.35 -3.67
N TYR A 69 13.02 -19.42 -3.17
CA TYR A 69 12.73 -19.33 -1.75
C TYR A 69 11.98 -20.58 -1.22
N ILE A 70 11.02 -21.13 -2.00
CA ILE A 70 10.33 -22.38 -1.64
C ILE A 70 11.29 -23.58 -1.65
N LEU A 71 12.28 -23.63 -2.57
CA LEU A 71 13.26 -24.69 -2.61
C LEU A 71 14.18 -24.67 -1.39
N ASP A 72 14.60 -23.48 -0.97
CA ASP A 72 15.48 -23.28 0.19
C ASP A 72 14.72 -23.46 1.52
N ASN A 73 13.42 -23.09 1.53
CA ASN A 73 12.55 -23.13 2.70
C ASN A 73 11.28 -23.93 2.40
N PRO A 74 11.36 -25.27 2.33
CA PRO A 74 10.26 -26.09 1.85
C PRO A 74 9.03 -26.13 2.80
N THR A 75 9.24 -25.76 4.08
CA THR A 75 8.16 -25.71 5.09
C THR A 75 8.06 -24.31 5.67
N MET A 76 7.04 -23.56 5.25
CA MET A 76 6.83 -22.16 5.64
C MET A 76 5.39 -21.72 5.38
N VAL A 77 5.04 -20.54 5.89
CA VAL A 77 3.83 -19.81 5.50
C VAL A 77 4.19 -18.59 4.67
N ILE A 78 3.57 -18.46 3.51
CA ILE A 78 3.64 -17.24 2.69
C ILE A 78 2.41 -16.41 2.98
N TYR A 79 2.62 -15.18 3.46
CA TYR A 79 1.62 -14.12 3.51
C TYR A 79 1.69 -13.31 2.21
N MET A 80 0.57 -13.25 1.50
CA MET A 80 0.48 -12.59 0.19
C MET A 80 -0.44 -11.37 0.28
N CYS A 81 0.07 -10.23 -0.16
CA CYS A 81 -0.71 -9.00 -0.22
C CYS A 81 -0.10 -7.98 -1.20
N THR A 82 -0.83 -6.88 -1.43
CA THR A 82 -0.32 -5.71 -2.14
C THR A 82 -0.12 -4.56 -1.16
N ALA A 83 1.05 -3.95 -1.14
CA ALA A 83 1.38 -2.88 -0.19
C ALA A 83 0.44 -1.66 -0.30
N ASN A 84 -0.06 -1.37 -1.52
CA ASN A 84 -0.98 -0.27 -1.81
C ASN A 84 -2.47 -0.64 -1.68
N GLY A 85 -2.80 -1.93 -1.48
CA GLY A 85 -4.18 -2.41 -1.37
C GLY A 85 -4.84 -1.98 -0.06
N ASN A 86 -6.04 -1.38 -0.12
CA ASN A 86 -6.74 -0.92 1.07
C ASN A 86 -7.06 -2.06 2.06
N SER A 87 -7.52 -3.21 1.56
CA SER A 87 -7.80 -4.41 2.37
C SER A 87 -6.54 -4.93 3.06
N CYS A 88 -5.42 -4.99 2.34
CA CYS A 88 -4.13 -5.36 2.88
C CYS A 88 -3.68 -4.41 4.00
N ARG A 89 -3.68 -3.11 3.74
CA ARG A 89 -3.25 -2.10 4.73
C ARG A 89 -4.13 -2.08 5.98
N LEU A 90 -5.44 -2.24 5.84
CA LEU A 90 -6.36 -2.35 6.99
C LEU A 90 -6.09 -3.61 7.82
N PHE A 91 -5.89 -4.74 7.16
CA PHE A 91 -5.53 -5.99 7.81
C PHE A 91 -4.17 -5.88 8.52
N GLU A 92 -3.15 -5.39 7.84
CA GLU A 92 -1.77 -5.29 8.32
C GLU A 92 -1.62 -4.40 9.57
N ARG A 93 -2.46 -3.38 9.75
CA ARG A 93 -2.47 -2.57 10.99
C ARG A 93 -2.69 -3.42 12.24
N ASN A 94 -3.55 -4.43 12.16
CA ASN A 94 -3.81 -5.34 13.26
C ASN A 94 -2.84 -6.52 13.26
N PHE A 95 -2.43 -6.99 12.09
CA PHE A 95 -1.45 -8.06 11.92
C PHE A 95 -0.08 -7.65 12.49
N LYS A 96 0.31 -6.41 12.31
CA LYS A 96 1.51 -5.82 12.93
C LYS A 96 1.57 -5.99 14.45
N LYS A 97 0.43 -5.92 15.14
CA LYS A 97 0.35 -6.14 16.58
C LYS A 97 0.60 -7.60 16.93
N LEU A 98 0.08 -8.52 16.12
CA LEU A 98 0.30 -9.96 16.29
C LEU A 98 1.77 -10.31 16.06
N LEU A 99 2.38 -9.81 14.98
CA LEU A 99 3.80 -10.02 14.64
C LEU A 99 4.74 -9.51 15.74
N LYS A 100 4.45 -8.35 16.32
CA LYS A 100 5.26 -7.80 17.42
C LYS A 100 5.17 -8.59 18.73
N LYS A 101 4.10 -9.35 18.92
CA LYS A 101 3.87 -10.14 20.12
C LYS A 101 4.50 -11.53 20.03
N ASN A 102 4.61 -12.07 18.83
CA ASN A 102 5.08 -13.43 18.59
C ASN A 102 6.19 -13.36 17.53
N ASP A 103 7.18 -14.19 17.66
CA ASP A 103 8.23 -14.32 16.66
C ASP A 103 7.79 -15.34 15.59
N TYR A 104 7.57 -14.86 14.37
CA TYR A 104 7.24 -15.67 13.22
C TYR A 104 8.31 -15.60 12.14
N SER A 105 9.47 -15.00 12.45
CA SER A 105 10.51 -14.65 11.46
C SER A 105 11.04 -15.85 10.68
N ASP A 106 11.10 -17.02 11.31
CA ASP A 106 11.74 -18.19 10.72
C ASP A 106 10.85 -18.93 9.71
N ARG A 107 9.54 -18.77 9.80
CA ARG A 107 8.59 -19.55 8.99
C ARG A 107 7.52 -18.73 8.27
N LEU A 108 7.50 -17.43 8.45
CA LEU A 108 6.56 -16.54 7.81
C LEU A 108 7.29 -15.56 6.90
N VAL A 109 6.91 -15.54 5.63
CA VAL A 109 7.47 -14.62 4.63
C VAL A 109 6.36 -13.83 3.96
N TYR A 110 6.64 -12.57 3.61
CA TYR A 110 5.74 -11.70 2.88
C TYR A 110 6.05 -11.72 1.38
N LEU A 111 5.09 -12.15 0.58
CA LEU A 111 5.14 -12.03 -0.88
C LEU A 111 4.41 -10.77 -1.32
N ASN A 112 5.17 -9.79 -1.79
CA ASN A 112 4.64 -8.52 -2.25
C ASN A 112 4.21 -8.59 -3.73
N LEU A 113 2.91 -8.43 -3.97
CA LEU A 113 2.30 -8.50 -5.31
C LEU A 113 1.96 -7.12 -5.90
N THR A 114 2.56 -6.04 -5.37
CA THR A 114 2.17 -4.66 -5.71
C THR A 114 2.41 -4.29 -7.17
N ASN A 115 3.51 -4.75 -7.76
CA ASN A 115 3.98 -4.30 -9.09
C ASN A 115 3.88 -5.40 -10.15
N ILE A 116 3.02 -6.40 -9.94
CA ILE A 116 2.86 -7.50 -10.89
C ILE A 116 1.43 -7.60 -11.40
N ASP A 117 1.26 -8.28 -12.52
CA ASP A 117 -0.03 -8.73 -13.03
C ASP A 117 -0.57 -9.85 -12.12
N GLN A 118 -1.46 -9.47 -11.19
CA GLN A 118 -1.98 -10.37 -10.16
C GLN A 118 -2.84 -11.50 -10.74
N GLU A 119 -3.61 -11.24 -11.81
CA GLU A 119 -4.45 -12.26 -12.43
C GLU A 119 -3.58 -13.32 -13.12
N LYS A 120 -2.55 -12.89 -13.84
CA LYS A 120 -1.57 -13.78 -14.45
C LYS A 120 -0.87 -14.61 -13.40
N PHE A 121 -0.35 -13.97 -12.33
CA PHE A 121 0.32 -14.65 -11.23
C PHE A 121 -0.57 -15.72 -10.58
N ILE A 122 -1.82 -15.40 -10.26
CA ILE A 122 -2.77 -16.34 -9.64
C ILE A 122 -3.05 -17.53 -10.56
N LYS A 123 -3.20 -17.28 -11.84
CA LYS A 123 -3.40 -18.35 -12.84
C LYS A 123 -2.21 -19.29 -12.90
N GLU A 124 -1.00 -18.75 -12.99
CA GLU A 124 0.25 -19.53 -13.03
C GLU A 124 0.45 -20.31 -11.73
N PHE A 125 0.25 -19.66 -10.56
CA PHE A 125 0.31 -20.30 -9.25
C PHE A 125 -0.66 -21.48 -9.14
N ASN A 126 -1.93 -21.29 -9.50
CA ASN A 126 -2.95 -22.33 -9.43
C ASN A 126 -2.67 -23.50 -10.40
N ASN A 127 -2.08 -23.24 -11.54
CA ASN A 127 -1.68 -24.29 -12.50
C ASN A 127 -0.48 -25.08 -11.96
N LYS A 128 0.51 -24.40 -11.40
CA LYS A 128 1.74 -25.03 -10.89
C LYS A 128 1.48 -25.91 -9.69
N TYR A 129 0.80 -25.40 -8.68
CA TYR A 129 0.61 -26.11 -7.42
C TYR A 129 -0.65 -26.97 -7.40
N ASN A 130 -1.60 -26.73 -8.29
CA ASN A 130 -2.86 -27.50 -8.48
C ASN A 130 -3.55 -27.97 -7.18
N TYR A 131 -3.55 -27.11 -6.15
CA TYR A 131 -4.20 -27.41 -4.87
C TYR A 131 -5.73 -27.38 -5.02
N LYS A 132 -6.44 -28.18 -4.15
CA LYS A 132 -7.91 -28.31 -4.17
C LYS A 132 -8.67 -26.99 -3.99
N ILE A 133 -8.13 -26.07 -3.18
CA ILE A 133 -8.64 -24.71 -3.00
C ILE A 133 -7.81 -23.79 -3.88
N LYS A 134 -8.44 -23.16 -4.86
CA LYS A 134 -7.73 -22.23 -5.75
C LYS A 134 -7.51 -20.91 -5.08
N LEU A 135 -6.29 -20.35 -5.26
CA LEU A 135 -5.98 -19.00 -4.86
C LEU A 135 -6.77 -18.03 -5.75
N THR A 136 -7.20 -16.92 -5.17
CA THR A 136 -7.92 -15.83 -5.86
C THR A 136 -7.25 -14.50 -5.57
N THR A 137 -7.71 -13.43 -6.21
CA THR A 137 -7.24 -12.05 -5.94
C THR A 137 -7.82 -11.46 -4.65
N ASN A 138 -8.52 -12.24 -3.82
CA ASN A 138 -9.07 -11.80 -2.55
C ASN A 138 -7.99 -11.76 -1.47
N TYR A 139 -7.19 -10.69 -1.46
CA TYR A 139 -6.16 -10.47 -0.45
C TYR A 139 -6.75 -9.85 0.83
N PRO A 140 -6.11 -10.11 1.98
CA PRO A 140 -4.90 -10.91 2.23
C PRO A 140 -5.12 -12.43 2.08
N ALA A 141 -4.04 -13.15 1.76
CA ALA A 141 -4.02 -14.62 1.70
C ALA A 141 -2.78 -15.17 2.42
N PHE A 142 -2.94 -16.35 3.04
CA PHE A 142 -1.87 -17.12 3.68
C PHE A 142 -1.80 -18.51 3.05
N ILE A 143 -0.62 -18.96 2.70
CA ILE A 143 -0.39 -20.26 2.06
C ILE A 143 0.64 -21.02 2.88
N LEU A 144 0.26 -22.16 3.40
CA LEU A 144 1.18 -23.09 4.05
C LEU A 144 1.80 -24.00 3.00
N PHE A 145 3.12 -24.01 2.97
CA PHE A 145 3.91 -25.01 2.28
C PHE A 145 4.47 -26.02 3.27
N GLU A 146 4.46 -27.30 2.90
CA GLU A 146 5.16 -28.39 3.53
C GLU A 146 5.82 -29.24 2.44
N ASP A 147 7.11 -29.52 2.60
CA ASP A 147 7.92 -30.23 1.60
C ASP A 147 7.82 -29.63 0.19
N GLY A 148 7.78 -28.30 0.10
CA GLY A 148 7.65 -27.57 -1.16
C GLY A 148 6.28 -27.66 -1.84
N LYS A 149 5.28 -28.22 -1.16
CA LYS A 149 3.91 -28.39 -1.69
C LYS A 149 2.91 -27.56 -0.91
N VAL A 150 1.93 -27.02 -1.61
CA VAL A 150 0.81 -26.30 -0.95
C VAL A 150 -0.02 -27.29 -0.14
N LYS A 151 -0.11 -27.04 1.15
CA LYS A 151 -0.85 -27.85 2.12
C LYS A 151 -2.19 -27.23 2.52
N LYS A 152 -2.19 -25.91 2.75
CA LYS A 152 -3.38 -25.14 3.11
C LYS A 152 -3.34 -23.77 2.47
N ILE A 153 -4.50 -23.24 2.12
CA ILE A 153 -4.70 -21.85 1.70
C ILE A 153 -5.77 -21.26 2.62
N LEU A 154 -5.44 -20.15 3.27
CA LEU A 154 -6.36 -19.33 4.04
C LEU A 154 -6.44 -17.95 3.34
N GLN A 155 -7.60 -17.60 2.82
CA GLN A 155 -7.85 -16.33 2.17
C GLN A 155 -9.20 -15.74 2.58
N GLY A 156 -9.36 -14.44 2.38
CA GLY A 156 -10.64 -13.77 2.55
C GLY A 156 -11.68 -14.29 1.56
N LYS A 157 -12.95 -14.19 1.91
CA LYS A 157 -14.06 -14.37 0.99
C LYS A 157 -14.45 -13.01 0.42
N GLU A 158 -15.13 -13.00 -0.73
CA GLU A 158 -15.50 -11.77 -1.43
C GLU A 158 -16.27 -10.76 -0.55
N ASN A 159 -17.08 -11.26 0.39
CA ASN A 159 -17.88 -10.42 1.29
C ASN A 159 -17.47 -10.55 2.78
N ASP A 160 -16.45 -11.36 3.08
CA ASP A 160 -15.99 -11.60 4.46
C ASP A 160 -14.46 -11.59 4.47
N GLY A 161 -13.91 -10.44 4.83
CA GLY A 161 -12.48 -10.24 4.90
C GLY A 161 -11.80 -11.17 5.89
N LEU A 162 -10.51 -11.43 5.71
CA LEU A 162 -9.74 -12.25 6.63
C LEU A 162 -9.54 -11.53 7.97
N THR A 163 -9.89 -12.22 9.08
CA THR A 163 -9.74 -11.68 10.43
C THR A 163 -8.43 -12.12 11.08
N ILE A 164 -7.89 -11.29 11.98
CA ILE A 164 -6.68 -11.62 12.74
C ILE A 164 -6.85 -12.88 13.59
N THR A 165 -8.03 -13.11 14.13
CA THR A 165 -8.32 -14.32 14.91
C THR A 165 -8.16 -15.58 14.06
N ARG A 166 -8.68 -15.58 12.83
CA ARG A 166 -8.55 -16.73 11.91
C ARG A 166 -7.09 -16.95 11.50
N VAL A 167 -6.34 -15.86 11.27
CA VAL A 167 -4.92 -15.97 10.94
C VAL A 167 -4.11 -16.50 12.11
N ARG A 168 -4.34 -15.97 13.32
CA ARG A 168 -3.69 -16.51 14.52
C ARG A 168 -3.94 -18.00 14.69
N GLN A 169 -5.19 -18.43 14.63
CA GLN A 169 -5.53 -19.86 14.69
C GLN A 169 -4.84 -20.69 13.59
N PHE A 170 -4.76 -20.12 12.37
CA PHE A 170 -4.07 -20.78 11.27
C PHE A 170 -2.57 -20.95 11.55
N LEU A 171 -1.90 -19.94 12.09
CA LEU A 171 -0.48 -19.98 12.45
C LEU A 171 -0.23 -20.95 13.61
N GLU A 172 -0.98 -20.83 14.71
CA GLU A 172 -0.89 -21.72 15.89
C GLU A 172 -1.15 -23.19 15.53
N MET A 173 -2.18 -23.49 14.73
CA MET A 173 -2.50 -24.87 14.31
C MET A 173 -1.45 -25.50 13.38
N ASN A 174 -0.52 -24.72 12.84
CA ASN A 174 0.53 -25.22 11.96
C ASN A 174 1.93 -24.97 12.56
N GLU A 175 2.00 -24.75 13.89
CA GLU A 175 3.25 -24.63 14.67
C GLU A 175 4.19 -23.53 14.11
N ILE A 176 3.58 -22.42 13.64
CA ILE A 176 4.34 -21.27 13.17
C ILE A 176 4.52 -20.31 14.34
N GLY A 177 5.79 -20.08 14.73
CA GLY A 177 6.12 -19.15 15.82
C GLY A 177 6.18 -19.79 17.22
N GLU A 178 6.45 -21.08 17.30
CA GLU A 178 6.85 -21.77 18.53
C GLU A 178 8.38 -21.85 18.64
#